data_8317681529e2c5fa6156f5384dcdc058
#
_entry.id   8317681529e2c5fa6156f5384dcdc058
#
_cell.length_a   1.000
_cell.length_b   1.000
_cell.length_c   1.000
_cell.angle_alpha   90.00
_cell.angle_beta   90.00
_cell.angle_gamma   90.00
#
_symmetry.space_group_name_H-M   'P 1'
#
loop_
_entity.id
_entity.type
_entity.pdbx_description
1 polymer ?
#
loop_
_entity_poly.entity_id
_entity_poly.type
_entity_poly.pdbx_seq_one_letter_code
_entity_poly.pdbx_strand_id
1 'polypeptide(L)'
;GGLLGLEAARAMRRFNTDITLVEHSDRLMSRQLDITAAALLHEQVRALGLKVIVDDGALALHGRHAVQSVALRSGRSLPADTVIIATGIVPNTALALASGLPIGRGIKVDDQLRTGDPDIFAIGECAEHDGVVYGLVAPCLEQGAVAASVIAGTPARYRGSVDGTRLKVMKTTVFAAGAHPDRSATGAFGSLIFKDPANGHYRRLLHARGR
;
A
#
# COMPACT_ATOMS: atom_id res chain seq x y z
N GLY A 1 2.63 9.02 -2.16
CA GLY A 1 3.41 8.97 -0.90
C GLY A 1 3.42 7.59 -0.25
N GLY A 2 2.89 6.57 -0.92
CA GLY A 2 3.01 5.18 -0.50
C GLY A 2 4.35 4.55 -0.86
N LEU A 3 4.48 3.23 -0.59
CA LEU A 3 5.70 2.44 -0.76
C LEU A 3 6.35 2.63 -2.14
N LEU A 4 5.62 2.29 -3.20
CA LEU A 4 6.14 2.33 -4.57
C LEU A 4 6.51 3.76 -5.03
N GLY A 5 5.73 4.77 -4.64
CA GLY A 5 6.04 6.16 -4.95
C GLY A 5 7.34 6.63 -4.32
N LEU A 6 7.59 6.25 -3.07
CA LEU A 6 8.84 6.54 -2.36
C LEU A 6 10.04 5.80 -2.96
N GLU A 7 9.86 4.53 -3.36
CA GLU A 7 10.91 3.76 -4.03
C GLU A 7 11.24 4.33 -5.42
N ALA A 8 10.22 4.72 -6.19
CA ALA A 8 10.41 5.38 -7.47
C ALA A 8 11.15 6.71 -7.33
N ALA A 9 10.75 7.55 -6.36
CA ALA A 9 11.43 8.80 -6.07
C ALA A 9 12.91 8.59 -5.71
N ARG A 10 13.21 7.56 -4.90
CA ARG A 10 14.59 7.17 -4.61
C ARG A 10 15.36 6.77 -5.87
N ALA A 11 14.75 5.99 -6.74
CA ALA A 11 15.40 5.54 -7.98
C ALA A 11 15.71 6.72 -8.89
N MET A 12 14.78 7.66 -9.04
CA MET A 12 14.93 8.85 -9.88
C MET A 12 16.00 9.82 -9.38
N ARG A 13 16.28 9.89 -8.09
CA ARG A 13 17.37 10.71 -7.56
C ARG A 13 18.73 10.45 -8.18
N ARG A 14 18.97 9.24 -8.67
CA ARG A 14 20.25 8.89 -9.34
C ARG A 14 20.51 9.69 -10.60
N PHE A 15 19.48 10.29 -11.17
CA PHE A 15 19.54 11.06 -12.40
C PHE A 15 19.63 12.58 -12.16
N ASN A 16 19.91 13.00 -10.91
CA ASN A 16 20.01 14.41 -10.51
C ASN A 16 18.78 15.23 -10.89
N THR A 17 17.59 14.65 -10.66
CA THR A 17 16.30 15.25 -10.99
C THR A 17 15.67 15.95 -9.79
N ASP A 18 14.95 17.05 -10.05
CA ASP A 18 14.05 17.68 -9.08
C ASP A 18 12.81 16.82 -8.89
N ILE A 19 12.56 16.36 -7.67
CA ILE A 19 11.46 15.44 -7.37
C ILE A 19 10.48 16.08 -6.40
N THR A 20 9.20 16.07 -6.78
CA THR A 20 8.09 16.42 -5.90
C THR A 20 7.19 15.20 -5.71
N LEU A 21 7.03 14.77 -4.46
CA LEU A 21 6.06 13.76 -4.04
C LEU A 21 4.75 14.45 -3.70
N VAL A 22 3.66 13.98 -4.31
CA VAL A 22 2.30 14.42 -3.99
C VAL A 22 1.55 13.25 -3.37
N GLU A 23 0.97 13.44 -2.20
CA GLU A 23 0.20 12.45 -1.46
C GLU A 23 -1.17 13.02 -1.10
N HIS A 24 -2.24 12.29 -1.44
CA HIS A 24 -3.60 12.73 -1.20
C HIS A 24 -4.02 12.65 0.27
N SER A 25 -3.35 11.81 1.05
CA SER A 25 -3.57 11.70 2.49
C SER A 25 -2.78 12.77 3.25
N ASP A 26 -3.12 12.93 4.52
CA ASP A 26 -2.47 13.87 5.45
C ASP A 26 -1.00 13.54 5.73
N ARG A 27 -0.51 12.35 5.34
CA ARG A 27 0.84 11.87 5.65
C ARG A 27 1.34 10.80 4.68
N LEU A 28 2.66 10.66 4.61
CA LEU A 28 3.32 9.58 3.87
C LEU A 28 3.02 8.23 4.52
N MET A 29 2.86 7.20 3.69
CA MET A 29 2.55 5.82 4.10
C MET A 29 1.38 5.74 5.08
N SER A 30 0.33 6.49 4.83
CA SER A 30 -0.87 6.60 5.70
C SER A 30 -1.55 5.27 6.01
N ARG A 31 -1.33 4.23 5.19
CA ARG A 31 -1.84 2.87 5.44
C ARG A 31 -1.01 2.06 6.43
N GLN A 32 0.26 2.42 6.64
CA GLN A 32 1.22 1.66 7.43
C GLN A 32 1.69 2.39 8.68
N LEU A 33 1.74 3.72 8.64
CA LEU A 33 2.36 4.53 9.68
C LEU A 33 1.34 5.36 10.44
N ASP A 34 1.54 5.46 11.75
CA ASP A 34 0.89 6.50 12.55
C ASP A 34 1.51 7.88 12.27
N ILE A 35 0.88 8.90 12.84
CA ILE A 35 1.28 10.30 12.60
C ILE A 35 2.73 10.60 13.01
N THR A 36 3.20 9.98 14.10
CA THR A 36 4.57 10.18 14.61
C THR A 36 5.61 9.54 13.69
N ALA A 37 5.40 8.30 13.29
CA ALA A 37 6.29 7.60 12.38
C ALA A 37 6.31 8.25 10.99
N ALA A 38 5.15 8.69 10.50
CA ALA A 38 5.04 9.38 9.23
C ALA A 38 5.74 10.75 9.24
N ALA A 39 5.67 11.49 10.34
CA ALA A 39 6.40 12.75 10.51
C ALA A 39 7.92 12.55 10.43
N LEU A 40 8.45 11.52 11.11
CA LEU A 40 9.86 11.17 11.01
C LEU A 40 10.28 10.79 9.59
N LEU A 41 9.47 10.00 8.90
CA LEU A 41 9.71 9.65 7.49
C LEU A 41 9.69 10.89 6.60
N HIS A 42 8.73 11.79 6.81
CA HIS A 42 8.62 13.05 6.06
C HIS A 42 9.90 13.89 6.19
N GLU A 43 10.39 14.10 7.42
CA GLU A 43 11.63 14.86 7.65
C GLU A 43 12.83 14.20 6.97
N GLN A 44 12.93 12.88 7.03
CA GLN A 44 14.00 12.14 6.36
C GLN A 44 13.94 12.27 4.84
N VAL A 45 12.75 12.20 4.26
CA VAL A 45 12.53 12.40 2.82
C VAL A 45 12.90 13.82 2.40
N ARG A 46 12.54 14.84 3.20
CA ARG A 46 12.92 16.23 2.96
C ARG A 46 14.42 16.48 3.08
N ALA A 47 15.05 15.90 4.09
CA ALA A 47 16.51 15.99 4.29
C ALA A 47 17.31 15.44 3.10
N LEU A 48 16.70 14.62 2.27
CA LEU A 48 17.26 14.11 1.03
C LEU A 48 17.03 15.03 -0.18
N GLY A 49 16.43 16.21 0.04
CA GLY A 49 16.17 17.18 -1.01
C GLY A 49 14.90 16.94 -1.83
N LEU A 50 14.02 16.02 -1.40
CA LEU A 50 12.74 15.83 -2.07
C LEU A 50 11.71 16.83 -1.54
N LYS A 51 10.91 17.39 -2.45
CA LYS A 51 9.74 18.20 -2.09
C LYS A 51 8.58 17.25 -1.79
N VAL A 52 7.86 17.49 -0.69
CA VAL A 52 6.70 16.67 -0.29
C VAL A 52 5.48 17.57 -0.11
N ILE A 53 4.39 17.21 -0.74
CA ILE A 53 3.08 17.83 -0.63
C ILE A 53 2.12 16.74 -0.16
N VAL A 54 1.50 16.95 0.99
CA VAL A 54 0.44 16.10 1.55
C VAL A 54 -0.89 16.83 1.48
N ASP A 55 -1.99 16.13 1.78
CA ASP A 55 -3.38 16.65 1.67
C ASP A 55 -3.72 17.21 0.29
N ASP A 56 -3.08 16.70 -0.76
CA ASP A 56 -3.31 17.17 -2.12
C ASP A 56 -3.19 16.01 -3.11
N GLY A 57 -3.75 16.18 -4.28
CA GLY A 57 -3.76 15.15 -5.31
C GLY A 57 -3.69 15.74 -6.71
N ALA A 58 -3.12 14.98 -7.63
CA ALA A 58 -3.16 15.35 -9.04
C ALA A 58 -4.61 15.36 -9.54
N LEU A 59 -4.99 16.45 -10.20
CA LEU A 59 -6.30 16.63 -10.82
C LEU A 59 -6.21 16.42 -12.34
N ALA A 60 -5.20 17.02 -12.98
CA ALA A 60 -5.00 16.93 -14.41
C ALA A 60 -3.52 17.05 -14.79
N LEU A 61 -3.16 16.47 -15.92
CA LEU A 61 -1.87 16.64 -16.57
C LEU A 61 -2.05 17.58 -17.75
N HIS A 62 -1.19 18.57 -17.87
CA HIS A 62 -1.22 19.54 -18.96
C HIS A 62 0.04 19.43 -19.81
N GLY A 63 -0.13 19.59 -21.13
CA GLY A 63 0.93 19.58 -22.12
C GLY A 63 0.36 19.23 -23.49
N ARG A 64 1.08 19.56 -24.54
CA ARG A 64 0.59 19.38 -25.91
C ARG A 64 1.09 18.07 -26.55
N HIS A 65 2.38 17.81 -26.48
CA HIS A 65 3.04 16.61 -27.00
C HIS A 65 3.72 15.79 -25.88
N ALA A 66 4.03 16.45 -24.78
CA ALA A 66 4.57 15.86 -23.56
C ALA A 66 3.95 16.59 -22.37
N VAL A 67 4.01 15.99 -21.19
CA VAL A 67 3.58 16.65 -19.94
C VAL A 67 4.49 17.84 -19.67
N GLN A 68 3.88 18.96 -19.28
CA GLN A 68 4.57 20.21 -18.93
C GLN A 68 4.23 20.66 -17.52
N SER A 69 3.06 20.29 -17.02
CA SER A 69 2.66 20.56 -15.65
C SER A 69 1.59 19.61 -15.14
N VAL A 70 1.46 19.56 -13.81
CA VAL A 70 0.42 18.84 -13.09
C VAL A 70 -0.41 19.84 -12.31
N ALA A 71 -1.71 19.92 -12.60
CA ALA A 71 -2.66 20.66 -11.76
C ALA A 71 -3.03 19.83 -10.55
N LEU A 72 -2.99 20.43 -9.37
CA LEU A 72 -3.39 19.80 -8.11
C LEU A 72 -4.81 20.23 -7.72
N ARG A 73 -5.44 19.43 -6.85
CA ARG A 73 -6.79 19.71 -6.32
C ARG A 73 -6.86 21.02 -5.54
N SER A 74 -5.77 21.43 -4.91
CA SER A 74 -5.64 22.74 -4.23
C SER A 74 -5.63 23.95 -5.17
N GLY A 75 -5.63 23.75 -6.49
CA GLY A 75 -5.47 24.81 -7.48
C GLY A 75 -4.01 25.14 -7.83
N ARG A 76 -3.04 24.54 -7.15
CA ARG A 76 -1.61 24.72 -7.49
C ARG A 76 -1.30 24.03 -8.81
N SER A 77 -0.33 24.57 -9.56
CA SER A 77 0.25 23.92 -10.74
C SER A 77 1.73 23.67 -10.50
N LEU A 78 2.17 22.44 -10.75
CA LEU A 78 3.56 22.02 -10.62
C LEU A 78 4.17 21.81 -12.01
N PRO A 79 5.27 22.47 -12.36
CA PRO A 79 5.97 22.14 -13.60
C PRO A 79 6.53 20.71 -13.50
N ALA A 80 6.37 19.94 -14.58
CA ALA A 80 6.86 18.56 -14.64
C ALA A 80 7.05 18.14 -16.10
N ASP A 81 8.17 17.51 -16.39
CA ASP A 81 8.45 16.85 -17.67
C ASP A 81 8.19 15.34 -17.59
N THR A 82 8.14 14.80 -16.41
CA THR A 82 7.90 13.37 -16.13
C THR A 82 6.97 13.22 -14.94
N VAL A 83 5.96 12.35 -15.06
CA VAL A 83 5.02 12.04 -13.98
C VAL A 83 4.97 10.53 -13.76
N ILE A 84 5.20 10.12 -12.52
CA ILE A 84 5.10 8.73 -12.09
C ILE A 84 3.85 8.59 -11.21
N ILE A 85 2.91 7.77 -11.64
CA ILE A 85 1.65 7.52 -10.93
C ILE A 85 1.80 6.23 -10.14
N ALA A 86 1.76 6.34 -8.80
CA ALA A 86 1.88 5.23 -7.86
C ALA A 86 0.76 5.31 -6.80
N THR A 87 -0.50 5.26 -7.26
CA THR A 87 -1.71 5.52 -6.45
C THR A 87 -2.34 4.24 -5.88
N GLY A 88 -1.66 3.12 -5.97
CA GLY A 88 -2.13 1.81 -5.53
C GLY A 88 -2.67 0.96 -6.69
N ILE A 89 -3.39 -0.09 -6.33
CA ILE A 89 -3.92 -1.07 -7.26
C ILE A 89 -5.44 -1.04 -7.30
N VAL A 90 -5.98 -1.40 -8.46
CA VAL A 90 -7.39 -1.74 -8.65
C VAL A 90 -7.44 -3.16 -9.19
N PRO A 91 -8.10 -4.11 -8.48
CA PRO A 91 -8.22 -5.47 -8.95
C PRO A 91 -8.86 -5.57 -10.34
N ASN A 92 -8.26 -6.36 -11.23
CA ASN A 92 -8.87 -6.60 -12.54
C ASN A 92 -9.92 -7.70 -12.42
N THR A 93 -11.19 -7.30 -12.39
CA THR A 93 -12.34 -8.19 -12.23
C THR A 93 -13.19 -8.34 -13.50
N ALA A 94 -12.76 -7.74 -14.61
CA ALA A 94 -13.59 -7.66 -15.83
C ALA A 94 -14.00 -9.03 -16.37
N LEU A 95 -13.07 -9.99 -16.43
CA LEU A 95 -13.36 -11.35 -16.90
C LEU A 95 -14.33 -12.07 -15.96
N ALA A 96 -14.12 -11.98 -14.65
CA ALA A 96 -14.99 -12.61 -13.66
C ALA A 96 -16.40 -12.03 -13.72
N LEU A 97 -16.53 -10.71 -13.84
CA LEU A 97 -17.82 -10.04 -14.01
C LEU A 97 -18.54 -10.51 -15.28
N ALA A 98 -17.84 -10.58 -16.41
CA ALA A 98 -18.40 -11.06 -17.67
C ALA A 98 -18.82 -12.54 -17.61
N SER A 99 -18.21 -13.32 -16.71
CA SER A 99 -18.53 -14.73 -16.46
C SER A 99 -19.61 -14.92 -15.37
N GLY A 100 -20.19 -13.85 -14.84
CA GLY A 100 -21.23 -13.90 -13.80
C GLY A 100 -20.73 -14.29 -12.41
N LEU A 101 -19.41 -14.26 -12.16
CA LEU A 101 -18.84 -14.58 -10.86
C LEU A 101 -19.08 -13.45 -9.85
N PRO A 102 -19.25 -13.76 -8.57
CA PRO A 102 -19.41 -12.77 -7.52
C PRO A 102 -18.16 -11.90 -7.36
N ILE A 103 -18.35 -10.59 -7.44
CA ILE A 103 -17.28 -9.61 -7.21
C ILE A 103 -17.67 -8.64 -6.10
N GLY A 104 -16.68 -8.14 -5.41
CA GLY A 104 -16.74 -7.00 -4.50
C GLY A 104 -15.74 -5.96 -4.96
N ARG A 105 -14.70 -5.69 -4.18
CA ARG A 105 -13.50 -4.98 -4.64
C ARG A 105 -12.63 -5.84 -5.54
N GLY A 106 -12.60 -7.16 -5.29
CA GLY A 106 -11.96 -8.20 -6.06
C GLY A 106 -12.94 -9.31 -6.41
N ILE A 107 -12.45 -10.40 -6.97
CA ILE A 107 -13.20 -11.63 -7.21
C ILE A 107 -13.36 -12.33 -5.87
N LYS A 108 -14.60 -12.50 -5.38
CA LYS A 108 -14.87 -13.12 -4.10
C LYS A 108 -14.49 -14.59 -4.10
N VAL A 109 -13.72 -15.01 -3.10
CA VAL A 109 -13.29 -16.38 -2.90
C VAL A 109 -13.52 -16.84 -1.47
N ASP A 110 -13.69 -18.16 -1.31
CA ASP A 110 -13.76 -18.81 -0.01
C ASP A 110 -12.36 -19.14 0.56
N ASP A 111 -12.32 -19.85 1.71
CA ASP A 111 -11.06 -20.30 2.34
C ASP A 111 -10.25 -21.29 1.47
N GLN A 112 -10.85 -21.89 0.46
CA GLN A 112 -10.18 -22.77 -0.49
C GLN A 112 -9.76 -22.04 -1.77
N LEU A 113 -10.01 -20.72 -1.81
CA LEU A 113 -9.77 -19.83 -2.96
C LEU A 113 -10.65 -20.15 -4.18
N ARG A 114 -11.77 -20.83 -3.97
CA ARG A 114 -12.82 -21.04 -4.97
C ARG A 114 -13.68 -19.80 -5.09
N THR A 115 -14.09 -19.50 -6.29
CA THR A 115 -15.07 -18.44 -6.57
C THR A 115 -16.49 -18.92 -6.25
N GLY A 116 -17.51 -18.21 -6.73
CA GLY A 116 -18.89 -18.69 -6.71
C GLY A 116 -19.13 -19.93 -7.58
N ASP A 117 -18.21 -20.24 -8.47
CA ASP A 117 -18.17 -21.49 -9.24
C ASP A 117 -17.12 -22.43 -8.62
N PRO A 118 -17.47 -23.68 -8.25
CA PRO A 118 -16.56 -24.60 -7.57
C PRO A 118 -15.36 -25.05 -8.40
N ASP A 119 -15.41 -24.92 -9.72
CA ASP A 119 -14.33 -25.30 -10.62
C ASP A 119 -13.42 -24.12 -10.99
N ILE A 120 -13.75 -22.91 -10.53
CA ILE A 120 -13.00 -21.70 -10.81
C ILE A 120 -12.34 -21.16 -9.55
N PHE A 121 -11.04 -20.93 -9.62
CA PHE A 121 -10.23 -20.36 -8.54
C PHE A 121 -9.76 -18.95 -8.91
N ALA A 122 -9.64 -18.07 -7.90
CA ALA A 122 -8.99 -16.79 -8.07
C ALA A 122 -7.96 -16.57 -6.96
N ILE A 123 -6.76 -16.11 -7.34
CA ILE A 123 -5.64 -15.85 -6.45
C ILE A 123 -4.92 -14.56 -6.85
N GLY A 124 -4.15 -13.99 -5.93
CA GLY A 124 -3.36 -12.80 -6.18
C GLY A 124 -4.15 -11.50 -6.04
N GLU A 125 -3.71 -10.45 -6.74
CA GLU A 125 -4.26 -9.10 -6.59
C GLU A 125 -5.71 -8.96 -7.08
N CYS A 126 -6.20 -9.88 -7.89
CA CYS A 126 -7.60 -9.88 -8.34
C CYS A 126 -8.56 -10.52 -7.34
N ALA A 127 -8.08 -11.34 -6.39
CA ALA A 127 -8.90 -12.06 -5.44
C ALA A 127 -9.26 -11.22 -4.21
N GLU A 128 -10.47 -11.41 -3.71
CA GLU A 128 -10.97 -10.87 -2.45
C GLU A 128 -11.37 -12.00 -1.52
N HIS A 129 -10.57 -12.21 -0.47
CA HIS A 129 -10.84 -13.18 0.57
C HIS A 129 -11.25 -12.45 1.86
N ASP A 130 -12.40 -12.80 2.42
CA ASP A 130 -12.96 -12.22 3.64
C ASP A 130 -12.97 -10.66 3.63
N GLY A 131 -13.34 -10.08 2.47
CA GLY A 131 -13.39 -8.64 2.26
C GLY A 131 -12.02 -7.95 2.10
N VAL A 132 -10.92 -8.72 2.05
CA VAL A 132 -9.56 -8.20 1.91
C VAL A 132 -8.99 -8.50 0.53
N VAL A 133 -8.46 -7.47 -0.12
CA VAL A 133 -7.65 -7.57 -1.35
C VAL A 133 -6.19 -7.29 -0.98
N TYR A 134 -5.31 -8.21 -1.34
CA TYR A 134 -3.88 -8.11 -1.04
C TYR A 134 -3.11 -7.57 -2.24
N GLY A 135 -2.31 -6.54 -2.03
CA GLY A 135 -1.47 -5.92 -3.06
C GLY A 135 0.02 -6.22 -2.90
N LEU A 136 0.37 -7.39 -2.36
CA LEU A 136 1.73 -7.81 -2.09
C LEU A 136 2.00 -9.22 -2.63
N VAL A 137 3.26 -9.50 -2.94
CA VAL A 137 3.68 -10.79 -3.54
C VAL A 137 3.52 -11.95 -2.56
N ALA A 138 3.86 -11.77 -1.27
CA ALA A 138 3.82 -12.86 -0.30
C ALA A 138 2.42 -13.47 -0.14
N PRO A 139 1.33 -12.69 0.06
CA PRO A 139 -0.03 -13.22 0.05
C PRO A 139 -0.40 -13.98 -1.24
N CYS A 140 0.05 -13.49 -2.39
CA CYS A 140 -0.22 -14.16 -3.68
C CYS A 140 0.41 -15.56 -3.73
N LEU A 141 1.63 -15.72 -3.21
CA LEU A 141 2.31 -17.01 -3.14
C LEU A 141 1.65 -17.96 -2.14
N GLU A 142 1.22 -17.45 -0.99
CA GLU A 142 0.47 -18.23 0.01
C GLU A 142 -0.86 -18.72 -0.57
N GLN A 143 -1.60 -17.85 -1.24
CA GLN A 143 -2.83 -18.21 -1.94
C GLN A 143 -2.58 -19.25 -3.03
N GLY A 144 -1.52 -19.08 -3.83
CA GLY A 144 -1.14 -20.04 -4.86
C GLY A 144 -0.86 -21.43 -4.30
N ALA A 145 -0.15 -21.52 -3.17
CA ALA A 145 0.10 -22.81 -2.51
C ALA A 145 -1.16 -23.48 -2.00
N VAL A 146 -2.10 -22.73 -1.43
CA VAL A 146 -3.40 -23.26 -0.97
C VAL A 146 -4.23 -23.73 -2.17
N ALA A 147 -4.39 -22.91 -3.21
CA ALA A 147 -5.15 -23.29 -4.39
C ALA A 147 -4.59 -24.54 -5.06
N ALA A 148 -3.26 -24.62 -5.23
CA ALA A 148 -2.59 -25.79 -5.80
C ALA A 148 -2.87 -27.06 -4.98
N SER A 149 -2.81 -26.98 -3.64
CA SER A 149 -3.13 -28.11 -2.76
C SER A 149 -4.57 -28.59 -2.93
N VAL A 150 -5.52 -27.64 -2.96
CA VAL A 150 -6.96 -27.96 -3.12
C VAL A 150 -7.22 -28.59 -4.50
N ILE A 151 -6.63 -28.06 -5.57
CA ILE A 151 -6.76 -28.62 -6.93
C ILE A 151 -6.18 -30.03 -6.99
N ALA A 152 -5.07 -30.30 -6.26
CA ALA A 152 -4.46 -31.62 -6.17
C ALA A 152 -5.22 -32.59 -5.24
N GLY A 153 -6.36 -32.21 -4.69
CA GLY A 153 -7.17 -33.04 -3.79
C GLY A 153 -6.68 -33.10 -2.35
N THR A 154 -5.69 -32.27 -2.00
CA THR A 154 -5.18 -32.16 -0.62
C THR A 154 -5.95 -31.05 0.11
N PRO A 155 -6.55 -31.34 1.29
CA PRO A 155 -7.26 -30.33 2.06
C PRO A 155 -6.31 -29.22 2.49
N ALA A 156 -6.64 -27.98 2.11
CA ALA A 156 -5.92 -26.78 2.52
C ALA A 156 -6.91 -25.62 2.70
N ARG A 157 -6.54 -24.64 3.53
CA ARG A 157 -7.34 -23.44 3.76
C ARG A 157 -6.46 -22.21 3.87
N TYR A 158 -6.84 -21.16 3.19
CA TYR A 158 -6.28 -19.84 3.36
C TYR A 158 -7.00 -19.13 4.52
N ARG A 159 -6.23 -18.59 5.46
CA ARG A 159 -6.78 -17.89 6.65
C ARG A 159 -6.45 -16.39 6.64
N GLY A 160 -6.16 -15.86 5.48
CA GLY A 160 -5.62 -14.53 5.32
C GLY A 160 -4.11 -14.49 5.53
N SER A 161 -3.50 -13.41 5.11
CA SER A 161 -2.07 -13.15 5.28
C SER A 161 -1.85 -11.95 6.19
N VAL A 162 -0.76 -11.96 6.95
CA VAL A 162 -0.32 -10.77 7.68
C VAL A 162 0.31 -9.82 6.69
N ASP A 163 -0.31 -8.65 6.53
CA ASP A 163 0.23 -7.58 5.68
C ASP A 163 1.49 -7.00 6.34
N GLY A 164 2.64 -7.36 5.81
CA GLY A 164 3.94 -6.92 6.29
C GLY A 164 4.64 -6.06 5.23
N THR A 165 4.77 -4.77 5.51
CA THR A 165 5.45 -3.83 4.62
C THR A 165 6.83 -3.50 5.15
N ARG A 166 7.84 -3.67 4.30
CA ARG A 166 9.22 -3.26 4.58
C ARG A 166 9.70 -2.29 3.51
N LEU A 167 9.94 -1.06 3.91
CA LEU A 167 10.50 -0.02 3.06
C LEU A 167 11.96 0.22 3.46
N LYS A 168 12.88 0.03 2.53
CA LYS A 168 14.27 0.46 2.65
C LYS A 168 14.48 1.66 1.75
N VAL A 169 14.09 2.84 2.21
CA VAL A 169 14.23 4.07 1.46
C VAL A 169 15.26 4.95 2.15
N MET A 170 16.28 5.36 1.39
CA MET A 170 17.11 6.52 1.72
C MET A 170 17.86 6.41 3.06
N LYS A 171 18.46 5.24 3.37
CA LYS A 171 19.13 4.91 4.63
C LYS A 171 18.17 4.69 5.82
N THR A 172 16.87 4.82 5.62
CA THR A 172 15.84 4.54 6.62
C THR A 172 15.20 3.21 6.37
N THR A 173 15.02 2.42 7.42
CA THR A 173 14.23 1.21 7.37
C THR A 173 12.91 1.47 8.06
N VAL A 174 11.81 1.38 7.29
CA VAL A 174 10.47 1.36 7.82
C VAL A 174 9.95 -0.07 7.76
N PHE A 175 9.40 -0.55 8.86
CA PHE A 175 8.73 -1.84 8.95
C PHE A 175 7.36 -1.63 9.61
N ALA A 176 6.32 -2.14 9.00
CA ALA A 176 4.98 -2.18 9.56
C ALA A 176 4.34 -3.53 9.25
N ALA A 177 3.69 -4.14 10.22
CA ALA A 177 2.97 -5.40 10.06
C ALA A 177 1.76 -5.47 10.99
N GLY A 178 0.71 -6.16 10.56
CA GLY A 178 -0.49 -6.41 11.34
C GLY A 178 -1.47 -5.23 11.37
N ALA A 179 -2.14 -5.03 12.49
CA ALA A 179 -3.21 -4.05 12.62
C ALA A 179 -2.69 -2.61 12.46
N HIS A 180 -3.42 -1.81 11.67
CA HIS A 180 -3.11 -0.40 11.53
C HIS A 180 -3.40 0.36 12.84
N PRO A 181 -2.49 1.23 13.31
CA PRO A 181 -2.64 1.93 14.59
C PRO A 181 -3.92 2.77 14.71
N ASP A 182 -4.36 3.41 13.64
CA ASP A 182 -5.56 4.25 13.65
C ASP A 182 -6.85 3.40 13.61
N ARG A 183 -6.80 2.17 13.10
CA ARG A 183 -7.92 1.23 13.14
C ARG A 183 -8.12 0.59 14.51
N SER A 184 -7.13 0.66 15.38
CA SER A 184 -7.20 0.19 16.76
C SER A 184 -7.86 1.18 17.72
N ALA A 185 -8.44 2.26 17.24
CA ALA A 185 -9.14 3.29 18.04
C ALA A 185 -10.36 2.77 18.82
N THR A 186 -10.79 1.52 18.59
CA THR A 186 -11.89 0.88 19.33
C THR A 186 -11.54 0.46 20.76
N GLY A 187 -10.35 0.80 21.27
CA GLY A 187 -9.92 0.43 22.62
C GLY A 187 -9.51 -1.03 22.82
N ALA A 188 -9.58 -1.85 21.77
CA ALA A 188 -9.22 -3.27 21.80
C ALA A 188 -7.71 -3.52 21.94
N PHE A 189 -6.87 -2.51 21.65
CA PHE A 189 -5.41 -2.62 21.71
C PHE A 189 -4.80 -1.64 22.69
N GLY A 190 -3.78 -2.09 23.42
CA GLY A 190 -2.80 -1.24 24.07
C GLY A 190 -1.63 -0.95 23.12
N SER A 191 -0.81 0.05 23.45
CA SER A 191 0.41 0.29 22.68
C SER A 191 1.60 0.56 23.58
N LEU A 192 2.75 -0.03 23.23
CA LEU A 192 4.05 0.31 23.78
C LEU A 192 4.80 1.15 22.73
N ILE A 193 5.30 2.30 23.16
CA ILE A 193 5.98 3.25 22.28
C ILE A 193 7.39 3.49 22.81
N PHE A 194 8.37 3.31 21.94
CA PHE A 194 9.76 3.73 22.13
C PHE A 194 10.08 4.87 21.17
N LYS A 195 10.62 5.96 21.70
CA LYS A 195 11.07 7.12 20.93
C LYS A 195 12.49 7.48 21.31
N ASP A 196 13.35 7.62 20.30
CA ASP A 196 14.69 8.17 20.43
C ASP A 196 14.86 9.24 19.33
N PRO A 197 14.44 10.48 19.59
CA PRO A 197 14.50 11.57 18.62
C PRO A 197 15.93 11.91 18.19
N ALA A 198 16.90 11.74 19.09
CA ALA A 198 18.31 12.05 18.79
C ALA A 198 18.87 11.16 17.67
N ASN A 199 18.45 9.90 17.64
CA ASN A 199 18.87 8.93 16.61
C ASN A 199 17.79 8.69 15.54
N GLY A 200 16.67 9.40 15.60
CA GLY A 200 15.57 9.26 14.64
C GLY A 200 14.86 7.90 14.72
N HIS A 201 14.88 7.26 15.89
CA HIS A 201 14.26 5.96 16.07
C HIS A 201 12.86 6.08 16.68
N TYR A 202 11.91 5.40 16.07
CA TYR A 202 10.56 5.22 16.56
C TYR A 202 10.12 3.76 16.40
N ARG A 203 9.54 3.21 17.47
CA ARG A 203 8.95 1.87 17.45
C ARG A 203 7.62 1.90 18.19
N ARG A 204 6.62 1.27 17.63
CA ARG A 204 5.32 1.06 18.25
C ARG A 204 4.91 -0.39 18.13
N LEU A 205 4.61 -1.00 19.26
CA LEU A 205 4.03 -2.33 19.33
C LEU A 205 2.57 -2.19 19.77
N LEU A 206 1.67 -2.77 19.00
CA LEU A 206 0.25 -2.92 19.38
C LEU A 206 0.06 -4.31 20.00
N HIS A 207 -0.58 -4.37 21.13
CA HIS A 207 -0.92 -5.63 21.79
C HIS A 207 -2.42 -5.67 22.13
N ALA A 208 -3.06 -6.83 21.93
CA ALA A 208 -4.43 -7.02 22.34
C ALA A 208 -4.51 -6.95 23.90
N ARG A 209 -5.50 -6.24 24.42
CA ARG A 209 -5.73 -6.18 25.87
C ARG A 209 -6.18 -7.57 26.34
N GLY A 210 -5.47 -8.13 27.33
CA GLY A 210 -5.80 -9.42 27.94
C GLY A 210 -5.10 -10.63 27.31
N ARG A 211 -4.12 -10.45 26.44
CA ARG A 211 -3.25 -11.51 25.93
C ARG A 211 -1.78 -11.13 26.03
#